data_6d15af5ef63b68ddee9cf7b280c1d6fc
#
_entry.id   6d15af5ef63b68ddee9cf7b280c1d6fc
#
_cell.length_a   1.000
_cell.length_b   1.000
_cell.length_c   1.000
_cell.angle_alpha   90.00
_cell.angle_beta   90.00
_cell.angle_gamma   90.00
#
_symmetry.space_group_name_H-M   'P 1'
#
loop_
_entity.id
_entity.type
_entity.pdbx_description
1 polymer ?
#
loop_
_entity_poly.entity_id
_entity_poly.type
_entity_poly.pdbx_seq_one_letter_code
_entity_poly.pdbx_strand_id
1 'polypeptide(L)'
;MKSTLKKRWGRIALCLCMANFACAGMAQTNKKLDDQVINTMKTATQFMMDKVSYNGGFVWNYLPDMSRSWGEMEAKRTMVWIQPPGTPSVGHLLLDAYHATGDEYYYEAAQKVANTLIWGQLECGGWNYVFDFAGENSLKSWYDTVGKNGWRL
;
A
#
# COMPACT_ATOMS: atom_id res chain seq x y z
N MET A 1 23.77 61.38 -21.18
CA MET A 1 23.86 60.39 -20.10
C MET A 1 22.53 59.76 -19.67
N LYS A 2 21.32 60.30 -20.00
CA LYS A 2 20.02 59.73 -19.55
C LYS A 2 19.44 58.62 -20.44
N SER A 3 19.92 58.46 -21.69
CA SER A 3 19.34 57.47 -22.61
C SER A 3 19.88 56.03 -22.44
N THR A 4 21.11 55.90 -21.95
CA THR A 4 21.75 54.60 -21.74
C THR A 4 21.22 53.87 -20.49
N LEU A 5 20.74 54.62 -19.49
CA LEU A 5 20.16 54.06 -18.26
C LEU A 5 18.82 53.35 -18.53
N LYS A 6 17.93 53.98 -19.33
CA LYS A 6 16.61 53.40 -19.68
C LYS A 6 16.73 52.07 -20.44
N LYS A 7 17.72 51.92 -21.35
CA LYS A 7 17.97 50.68 -22.08
C LYS A 7 18.47 49.52 -21.20
N ARG A 8 19.23 49.81 -20.13
CA ARG A 8 19.72 48.80 -19.19
C ARG A 8 18.63 48.28 -18.29
N TRP A 9 17.72 49.13 -17.81
CA TRP A 9 16.57 48.74 -16.99
C TRP A 9 15.54 47.90 -17.74
N GLY A 10 15.28 48.15 -19.00
CA GLY A 10 14.41 47.33 -19.84
C GLY A 10 14.94 45.92 -20.08
N ARG A 11 16.26 45.77 -20.19
CA ARG A 11 16.90 44.45 -20.35
C ARG A 11 16.90 43.63 -19.04
N ILE A 12 17.04 44.27 -17.87
CA ILE A 12 16.97 43.62 -16.57
C ILE A 12 15.54 43.18 -16.26
N ALA A 13 14.54 44.05 -16.58
CA ALA A 13 13.14 43.68 -16.41
C ALA A 13 12.72 42.49 -17.30
N LEU A 14 13.21 42.43 -18.54
CA LEU A 14 12.92 41.32 -19.47
C LEU A 14 13.54 40.00 -19.01
N CYS A 15 14.79 40.02 -18.47
CA CYS A 15 15.43 38.82 -17.91
C CYS A 15 14.73 38.32 -16.67
N LEU A 16 14.26 39.20 -15.77
CA LEU A 16 13.49 38.82 -14.57
C LEU A 16 12.12 38.18 -14.94
N CYS A 17 11.44 38.69 -15.97
CA CYS A 17 10.19 38.09 -16.45
C CYS A 17 10.40 36.69 -17.06
N MET A 18 11.49 36.48 -17.81
CA MET A 18 11.76 35.16 -18.41
C MET A 18 12.18 34.12 -17.36
N ALA A 19 12.90 34.52 -16.32
CA ALA A 19 13.28 33.62 -15.21
C ALA A 19 12.04 33.14 -14.41
N ASN A 20 11.05 34.00 -14.19
CA ASN A 20 9.81 33.62 -13.51
C ASN A 20 8.94 32.69 -14.38
N PHE A 21 8.94 32.80 -15.68
CA PHE A 21 8.21 31.91 -16.58
C PHE A 21 8.81 30.49 -16.62
N ALA A 22 10.14 30.37 -16.57
CA ALA A 22 10.83 29.08 -16.55
C ALA A 22 10.60 28.33 -15.22
N CYS A 23 10.61 29.02 -14.07
CA CYS A 23 10.30 28.41 -12.77
C CYS A 23 8.84 27.94 -12.67
N ALA A 24 7.88 28.70 -13.20
CA ALA A 24 6.47 28.32 -13.20
C ALA A 24 6.22 27.05 -14.07
N GLY A 25 6.91 26.93 -15.20
CA GLY A 25 6.80 25.76 -16.09
C GLY A 25 7.34 24.47 -15.44
N MET A 26 8.45 24.55 -14.71
CA MET A 26 9.02 23.37 -14.01
C MET A 26 8.15 22.94 -12.81
N ALA A 27 7.60 23.88 -12.06
CA ALA A 27 6.70 23.57 -10.95
C ALA A 27 5.41 22.90 -11.44
N GLN A 28 4.87 23.32 -12.58
CA GLN A 28 3.67 22.75 -13.17
C GLN A 28 3.89 21.34 -13.74
N THR A 29 5.08 21.06 -14.27
CA THR A 29 5.46 19.73 -14.79
C THR A 29 5.61 18.73 -13.64
N ASN A 30 6.23 19.12 -12.53
CA ASN A 30 6.39 18.27 -11.36
C ASN A 30 5.02 17.94 -10.74
N LYS A 31 4.14 18.91 -10.56
CA LYS A 31 2.81 18.68 -10.03
C LYS A 31 2.01 17.67 -10.86
N LYS A 32 2.06 17.75 -12.19
CA LYS A 32 1.38 16.79 -13.07
C LYS A 32 1.93 15.40 -12.93
N LEU A 33 3.24 15.24 -12.74
CA LEU A 33 3.88 13.94 -12.50
C LEU A 33 3.46 13.37 -11.15
N ASP A 34 3.45 14.19 -10.11
CA ASP A 34 3.02 13.79 -8.75
C ASP A 34 1.57 13.31 -8.77
N ASP A 35 0.67 14.04 -9.42
CA ASP A 35 -0.74 13.65 -9.56
C ASP A 35 -0.88 12.31 -10.33
N GLN A 36 -0.07 12.07 -11.36
CA GLN A 36 -0.06 10.79 -12.07
C GLN A 36 0.44 9.64 -11.20
N VAL A 37 1.47 9.84 -10.41
CA VAL A 37 2.02 8.84 -9.48
C VAL A 37 0.97 8.48 -8.44
N ILE A 38 0.34 9.47 -7.79
CA ILE A 38 -0.69 9.26 -6.77
C ILE A 38 -1.88 8.48 -7.35
N ASN A 39 -2.37 8.86 -8.53
CA ASN A 39 -3.48 8.17 -9.18
C ASN A 39 -3.13 6.72 -9.56
N THR A 40 -1.92 6.49 -10.06
CA THR A 40 -1.45 5.14 -10.41
C THR A 40 -1.32 4.26 -9.17
N MET A 41 -0.76 4.81 -8.09
CA MET A 41 -0.64 4.12 -6.80
C MET A 41 -2.04 3.75 -6.25
N LYS A 42 -3.00 4.68 -6.30
CA LYS A 42 -4.36 4.41 -5.86
C LYS A 42 -5.03 3.31 -6.70
N THR A 43 -4.91 3.36 -8.02
CA THR A 43 -5.47 2.34 -8.91
C THR A 43 -4.86 0.96 -8.65
N ALA A 44 -3.55 0.89 -8.47
CA ALA A 44 -2.87 -0.36 -8.13
C ALA A 44 -3.33 -0.90 -6.77
N THR A 45 -3.49 -0.04 -5.78
CA THR A 45 -3.99 -0.42 -4.45
C THR A 45 -5.43 -0.92 -4.51
N GLN A 46 -6.29 -0.26 -5.29
CA GLN A 46 -7.67 -0.72 -5.52
C GLN A 46 -7.68 -2.13 -6.12
N PHE A 47 -6.85 -2.38 -7.14
CA PHE A 47 -6.72 -3.72 -7.69
C PHE A 47 -6.27 -4.75 -6.64
N MET A 48 -5.27 -4.41 -5.82
CA MET A 48 -4.79 -5.29 -4.75
C MET A 48 -5.89 -5.59 -3.73
N MET A 49 -6.67 -4.60 -3.31
CA MET A 49 -7.73 -4.77 -2.33
C MET A 49 -8.94 -5.52 -2.89
N ASP A 50 -9.33 -5.26 -4.15
CA ASP A 50 -10.58 -5.77 -4.72
C ASP A 50 -10.42 -7.12 -5.42
N LYS A 51 -9.26 -7.38 -6.02
CA LYS A 51 -9.01 -8.58 -6.84
C LYS A 51 -8.06 -9.58 -6.19
N VAL A 52 -7.04 -9.08 -5.47
CA VAL A 52 -5.99 -9.92 -4.92
C VAL A 52 -6.29 -10.33 -3.49
N SER A 53 -6.71 -9.41 -2.61
CA SER A 53 -6.95 -9.73 -1.22
C SER A 53 -8.11 -10.71 -1.02
N TYR A 54 -8.05 -11.47 0.06
CA TYR A 54 -9.18 -12.23 0.57
C TYR A 54 -9.53 -11.72 1.97
N ASN A 55 -10.70 -11.10 2.12
CA ASN A 55 -11.12 -10.43 3.36
C ASN A 55 -10.09 -9.43 3.92
N GLY A 56 -9.31 -8.75 3.06
CA GLY A 56 -8.23 -7.86 3.47
C GLY A 56 -6.89 -8.55 3.75
N GLY A 57 -6.82 -9.86 3.61
CA GLY A 57 -5.59 -10.63 3.79
C GLY A 57 -4.87 -10.95 2.49
N PHE A 58 -3.58 -11.22 2.59
CA PHE A 58 -2.68 -11.46 1.46
C PHE A 58 -1.77 -12.66 1.73
N VAL A 59 -1.28 -13.25 0.65
CA VAL A 59 -0.11 -14.15 0.63
C VAL A 59 1.05 -13.45 -0.10
N TRP A 60 2.18 -14.13 -0.30
CA TRP A 60 3.39 -13.48 -0.80
C TRP A 60 3.44 -13.31 -2.32
N ASN A 61 2.97 -14.31 -3.06
CA ASN A 61 3.09 -14.36 -4.51
C ASN A 61 1.79 -14.82 -5.15
N TYR A 62 1.51 -14.29 -6.34
CA TYR A 62 0.34 -14.62 -7.14
C TYR A 62 0.75 -14.78 -8.60
N LEU A 63 0.12 -15.70 -9.32
CA LEU A 63 0.17 -15.67 -10.77
C LEU A 63 -0.61 -14.45 -11.30
N PRO A 64 -0.24 -13.91 -12.46
CA PRO A 64 -0.95 -12.75 -13.04
C PRO A 64 -2.45 -12.96 -13.27
N ASP A 65 -2.86 -14.21 -13.53
CA ASP A 65 -4.25 -14.63 -13.73
C ASP A 65 -4.97 -14.99 -12.40
N MET A 66 -4.29 -14.87 -11.26
CA MET A 66 -4.78 -15.22 -9.92
C MET A 66 -5.20 -16.69 -9.75
N SER A 67 -4.83 -17.57 -10.67
CA SER A 67 -5.19 -18.99 -10.60
C SER A 67 -4.46 -19.74 -9.48
N ARG A 68 -3.26 -19.31 -9.12
CA ARG A 68 -2.45 -19.88 -8.03
C ARG A 68 -1.74 -18.80 -7.23
N SER A 69 -1.50 -19.10 -5.96
CA SER A 69 -0.79 -18.20 -5.05
C SER A 69 0.05 -18.99 -4.03
N TRP A 70 1.04 -18.34 -3.44
CA TRP A 70 1.99 -18.94 -2.50
C TRP A 70 2.37 -17.99 -1.37
N GLY A 71 2.52 -18.56 -0.17
CA GLY A 71 3.44 -18.11 0.85
C GLY A 71 4.70 -18.99 0.80
N GLU A 72 5.07 -19.64 1.90
CA GLU A 72 6.12 -20.68 1.92
C GLU A 72 5.69 -21.95 1.17
N MET A 73 4.39 -22.17 1.09
CA MET A 73 3.78 -23.26 0.31
C MET A 73 2.67 -22.70 -0.58
N GLU A 74 2.17 -23.51 -1.50
CA GLU A 74 1.00 -23.15 -2.29
C GLU A 74 -0.19 -22.89 -1.37
N ALA A 75 -0.85 -21.75 -1.59
CA ALA A 75 -1.95 -21.28 -0.77
C ALA A 75 -3.29 -21.44 -1.48
N LYS A 76 -4.31 -21.85 -0.74
CA LYS A 76 -5.70 -21.73 -1.20
C LYS A 76 -6.12 -20.26 -1.23
N ARG A 77 -7.12 -19.94 -2.01
CA ARG A 77 -7.65 -18.56 -2.15
C ARG A 77 -8.08 -17.95 -0.81
N THR A 78 -8.48 -18.77 0.14
CA THR A 78 -8.97 -18.39 1.47
C THR A 78 -7.87 -18.28 2.52
N MET A 79 -6.62 -18.64 2.19
CA MET A 79 -5.48 -18.56 3.09
C MET A 79 -4.88 -17.16 3.13
N VAL A 80 -4.41 -16.78 4.31
CA VAL A 80 -3.81 -15.48 4.61
C VAL A 80 -2.49 -15.69 5.35
N TRP A 81 -1.43 -15.03 4.87
CA TRP A 81 -0.09 -15.12 5.46
C TRP A 81 0.19 -13.96 6.40
N ILE A 82 0.59 -14.27 7.64
CA ILE A 82 0.93 -13.27 8.67
C ILE A 82 2.42 -12.94 8.64
N GLN A 83 3.26 -13.96 8.44
CA GLN A 83 4.70 -13.76 8.34
C GLN A 83 5.05 -12.78 7.20
N PRO A 84 5.96 -11.81 7.41
CA PRO A 84 6.41 -10.90 6.34
C PRO A 84 6.97 -11.65 5.11
N PRO A 85 6.74 -11.12 3.91
CA PRO A 85 6.09 -9.85 3.55
C PRO A 85 4.55 -9.94 3.40
N GLY A 86 3.87 -10.75 4.20
CA GLY A 86 2.44 -11.00 4.14
C GLY A 86 1.55 -9.83 4.59
N THR A 87 0.37 -10.18 5.10
CA THR A 87 -0.72 -9.25 5.42
C THR A 87 -0.31 -8.06 6.29
N PRO A 88 0.44 -8.19 7.41
CA PRO A 88 0.83 -7.04 8.21
C PRO A 88 1.66 -6.02 7.46
N SER A 89 2.57 -6.48 6.58
CA SER A 89 3.41 -5.59 5.77
C SER A 89 2.56 -4.74 4.81
N VAL A 90 1.52 -5.32 4.22
CA VAL A 90 0.57 -4.57 3.38
C VAL A 90 -0.19 -3.54 4.22
N GLY A 91 -0.62 -3.89 5.44
CA GLY A 91 -1.27 -2.95 6.35
C GLY A 91 -0.41 -1.73 6.66
N HIS A 92 0.89 -1.92 6.93
CA HIS A 92 1.83 -0.83 7.14
C HIS A 92 2.00 0.04 5.90
N LEU A 93 2.17 -0.55 4.70
CA LEU A 93 2.27 0.20 3.45
C LEU A 93 1.03 1.07 3.18
N LEU A 94 -0.16 0.58 3.52
CA LEU A 94 -1.41 1.35 3.39
C LEU A 94 -1.44 2.55 4.35
N LEU A 95 -0.98 2.39 5.59
CA LEU A 95 -0.86 3.50 6.54
C LEU A 95 0.19 4.51 6.09
N ASP A 96 1.33 4.08 5.56
CA ASP A 96 2.34 4.97 4.98
C ASP A 96 1.77 5.76 3.79
N ALA A 97 0.99 5.11 2.93
CA ALA A 97 0.31 5.78 1.82
C ALA A 97 -0.73 6.80 2.31
N TYR A 98 -1.49 6.48 3.36
CA TYR A 98 -2.41 7.43 4.00
C TYR A 98 -1.66 8.65 4.55
N HIS A 99 -0.59 8.45 5.31
CA HIS A 99 0.22 9.53 5.87
C HIS A 99 0.87 10.41 4.78
N ALA A 100 1.26 9.83 3.66
CA ALA A 100 1.87 10.56 2.56
C ALA A 100 0.86 11.36 1.72
N THR A 101 -0.38 10.88 1.58
CA THR A 101 -1.37 11.44 0.65
C THR A 101 -2.55 12.13 1.33
N GLY A 102 -2.89 11.75 2.56
CA GLY A 102 -4.12 12.15 3.25
C GLY A 102 -5.40 11.56 2.63
N ASP A 103 -5.28 10.59 1.71
CA ASP A 103 -6.45 9.97 1.07
C ASP A 103 -7.03 8.86 1.97
N GLU A 104 -8.23 9.08 2.47
CA GLU A 104 -8.96 8.18 3.39
C GLU A 104 -9.12 6.76 2.85
N TYR A 105 -9.09 6.56 1.53
CA TYR A 105 -9.15 5.24 0.92
C TYR A 105 -8.07 4.29 1.49
N TYR A 106 -6.85 4.80 1.71
CA TYR A 106 -5.76 3.98 2.25
C TYR A 106 -5.98 3.63 3.72
N TYR A 107 -6.55 4.54 4.50
CA TYR A 107 -6.91 4.27 5.88
C TYR A 107 -8.01 3.21 5.99
N GLU A 108 -9.07 3.31 5.20
CA GLU A 108 -10.13 2.32 5.13
C GLU A 108 -9.61 0.94 4.68
N ALA A 109 -8.68 0.92 3.72
CA ALA A 109 -8.02 -0.30 3.28
C ALA A 109 -7.16 -0.91 4.41
N ALA A 110 -6.40 -0.10 5.14
CA ALA A 110 -5.63 -0.54 6.31
C ALA A 110 -6.54 -1.10 7.42
N GLN A 111 -7.71 -0.51 7.65
CA GLN A 111 -8.69 -1.05 8.60
C GLN A 111 -9.20 -2.44 8.18
N LYS A 112 -9.42 -2.69 6.89
CA LYS A 112 -9.79 -4.03 6.40
C LYS A 112 -8.70 -5.04 6.70
N VAL A 113 -7.43 -4.68 6.48
CA VAL A 113 -6.28 -5.52 6.83
C VAL A 113 -6.22 -5.77 8.33
N ALA A 114 -6.39 -4.74 9.16
CA ALA A 114 -6.40 -4.88 10.62
C ALA A 114 -7.51 -5.81 11.11
N ASN A 115 -8.71 -5.72 10.55
CA ASN A 115 -9.82 -6.62 10.87
C ASN A 115 -9.50 -8.08 10.53
N THR A 116 -8.78 -8.32 9.44
CA THR A 116 -8.27 -9.65 9.09
C THR A 116 -7.31 -10.19 10.14
N LEU A 117 -6.40 -9.35 10.64
CA LEU A 117 -5.47 -9.73 11.70
C LEU A 117 -6.19 -10.01 13.00
N ILE A 118 -7.17 -9.19 13.38
CA ILE A 118 -8.01 -9.41 14.57
C ILE A 118 -8.76 -10.74 14.46
N TRP A 119 -9.34 -11.04 13.29
CA TRP A 119 -10.04 -12.31 13.06
C TRP A 119 -9.10 -13.52 13.21
N GLY A 120 -7.87 -13.41 12.70
CA GLY A 120 -6.86 -14.49 12.76
C GLY A 120 -6.14 -14.63 14.09
N GLN A 121 -6.36 -13.72 15.06
CA GLN A 121 -5.69 -13.75 16.35
C GLN A 121 -6.14 -14.95 17.18
N LEU A 122 -5.20 -15.64 17.77
CA LEU A 122 -5.43 -16.74 18.71
C LEU A 122 -5.88 -16.21 20.08
N GLU A 123 -6.54 -17.05 20.88
CA GLU A 123 -6.93 -16.70 22.27
C GLU A 123 -5.76 -16.27 23.16
N CYS A 124 -4.56 -16.79 22.88
CA CYS A 124 -3.33 -16.38 23.59
C CYS A 124 -2.81 -15.00 23.19
N GLY A 125 -3.45 -14.32 22.23
CA GLY A 125 -3.05 -13.00 21.71
C GLY A 125 -2.02 -13.04 20.58
N GLY A 126 -1.47 -14.22 20.21
CA GLY A 126 -0.52 -14.38 19.11
C GLY A 126 -1.20 -14.72 17.78
N TRP A 127 -0.37 -14.99 16.76
CA TRP A 127 -0.78 -15.44 15.44
C TRP A 127 0.07 -16.62 14.98
N ASN A 128 -0.52 -17.47 14.14
CA ASN A 128 0.23 -18.40 13.32
C ASN A 128 0.78 -17.70 12.06
N TYR A 129 1.75 -18.33 11.41
CA TYR A 129 2.31 -17.82 10.14
C TYR A 129 1.27 -17.68 9.04
N VAL A 130 0.28 -18.55 9.04
CA VAL A 130 -0.82 -18.62 8.08
C VAL A 130 -2.09 -19.05 8.79
N PHE A 131 -3.22 -18.54 8.33
CA PHE A 131 -4.54 -19.06 8.69
C PHE A 131 -5.46 -19.11 7.45
N ASP A 132 -6.55 -19.89 7.55
CA ASP A 132 -7.50 -20.12 6.46
C ASP A 132 -8.90 -19.70 6.91
N PHE A 133 -9.57 -18.88 6.11
CA PHE A 133 -10.96 -18.49 6.33
C PHE A 133 -11.97 -19.60 5.98
N ALA A 134 -11.54 -20.70 5.37
CA ALA A 134 -12.39 -21.79 4.88
C ALA A 134 -12.97 -22.69 5.99
N GLY A 135 -13.70 -22.12 6.93
CA GLY A 135 -14.62 -22.90 7.80
C GLY A 135 -13.97 -23.85 8.82
N GLU A 136 -14.62 -25.00 9.08
CA GLU A 136 -14.36 -25.93 10.17
C GLU A 136 -12.95 -26.54 10.22
N ASN A 137 -12.28 -26.64 9.08
CA ASN A 137 -10.89 -27.11 8.95
C ASN A 137 -9.89 -25.94 8.86
N SER A 138 -10.24 -24.76 9.37
CA SER A 138 -9.32 -23.63 9.35
C SER A 138 -8.09 -23.93 10.22
N LEU A 139 -6.94 -23.48 9.77
CA LEU A 139 -5.71 -23.59 10.56
C LEU A 139 -5.86 -22.88 11.92
N LYS A 140 -6.66 -21.81 11.99
CA LYS A 140 -6.99 -21.13 13.25
C LYS A 140 -7.64 -22.08 14.25
N SER A 141 -8.70 -22.79 13.85
CA SER A 141 -9.39 -23.75 14.71
C SER A 141 -8.46 -24.89 15.16
N TRP A 142 -7.64 -25.39 14.23
CA TRP A 142 -6.66 -26.42 14.55
C TRP A 142 -5.66 -25.95 15.61
N TYR A 143 -5.12 -24.76 15.49
CA TYR A 143 -4.17 -24.20 16.45
C TYR A 143 -4.81 -23.81 17.78
N ASP A 144 -6.05 -23.35 17.80
CA ASP A 144 -6.77 -23.04 19.03
C ASP A 144 -7.02 -24.31 19.87
N THR A 145 -7.22 -25.46 19.22
CA THR A 145 -7.52 -26.71 19.90
C THR A 145 -6.29 -27.59 20.12
N VAL A 146 -5.46 -27.78 19.12
CA VAL A 146 -4.32 -28.70 19.11
C VAL A 146 -3.00 -28.00 19.42
N GLY A 147 -2.83 -26.79 18.94
CA GLY A 147 -1.60 -26.02 19.08
C GLY A 147 -1.27 -25.69 20.53
N LYS A 148 -2.25 -25.46 21.38
CA LYS A 148 -2.05 -25.28 22.86
C LYS A 148 -1.33 -26.43 23.49
N ASN A 149 -1.51 -27.65 22.98
CA ASN A 149 -0.99 -28.88 23.58
C ASN A 149 0.08 -29.59 22.73
N GLY A 150 0.27 -29.21 21.47
CA GLY A 150 1.04 -29.99 20.50
C GLY A 150 2.42 -29.44 20.13
N TRP A 151 2.70 -28.19 20.36
CA TRP A 151 4.01 -27.60 20.06
C TRP A 151 4.93 -27.60 21.27
N ARG A 152 5.28 -28.79 21.70
CA ARG A 152 6.55 -29.02 22.39
C ARG A 152 7.51 -29.64 21.35
N LEU A 153 8.11 -28.83 20.59
CA LEU A 153 9.35 -29.16 19.91
C LEU A 153 10.49 -28.61 20.74
#